data_8d2ff1004a24f7689d3589d9bf349add
#
_entry.id   8d2ff1004a24f7689d3589d9bf349add
#
_cell.length_a   1.000
_cell.length_b   1.000
_cell.length_c   1.000
_cell.angle_alpha   90.00
_cell.angle_beta   90.00
_cell.angle_gamma   90.00
#
_symmetry.space_group_name_H-M   'P 1'
#
loop_
_entity.id
_entity.type
_entity.pdbx_description
1 polymer ?
#
loop_
_entity_poly.entity_id
_entity_poly.type
_entity_poly.pdbx_seq_one_letter_code
_entity_poly.pdbx_strand_id
1 'polypeptide(L)'
;MILNELANYIKEHFGLQAVVQPASKGEINRLPLYLKGNFGLFTGNIEGRPVLWAEVREEAEVTPDRLEKQGRSLKGIFHMPVVFVFDHVDAWQRKRLIGKKVAFIQPYKQLYIPEMLIDLNNVLSSNKQPLEKKELLSYPTQCALLYHLQKESLEGKAFQAIAEILHYSAMTVTRIAKELAVFQLAEAGSGKEKDLSFDQKGKDLWNKALPFLSTPVKEIWFCDENISDEHLLESGGFALDEYSMLSPPDMMSYAVGKEAFRSLKALGRLPRLNKQYGDFKIEVWHYDPLLLSGPDSKVVDKLSLYLSLQQQNDERVLAALSELINTIEW
;
A
#
# COMPACT_ATOMS: atom_id res chain seq x y z
N MET A 1 13.57 10.76 24.11
CA MET A 1 12.14 10.50 23.84
C MET A 1 11.95 9.66 22.58
N ILE A 2 12.66 9.94 21.50
CA ILE A 2 12.59 9.24 20.18
C ILE A 2 12.89 7.73 20.25
N LEU A 3 13.68 7.25 21.18
CA LEU A 3 14.15 5.86 21.21
C LEU A 3 13.08 4.82 21.52
N ASN A 4 12.21 5.11 22.50
CA ASN A 4 11.10 4.20 22.84
C ASN A 4 10.03 4.23 21.74
N GLU A 5 9.83 5.38 21.13
CA GLU A 5 8.93 5.57 20.00
C GLU A 5 9.43 4.82 18.76
N LEU A 6 10.74 4.83 18.49
CA LEU A 6 11.34 4.13 17.36
C LEU A 6 11.15 2.61 17.45
N ALA A 7 11.44 2.00 18.59
CA ALA A 7 11.28 0.57 18.79
C ALA A 7 9.79 0.16 18.69
N ASN A 8 8.90 0.95 19.31
CA ASN A 8 7.46 0.74 19.24
C ASN A 8 6.93 0.90 17.81
N TYR A 9 7.36 1.96 17.12
CA TYR A 9 6.98 2.19 15.72
C TYR A 9 7.36 1.01 14.81
N ILE A 10 8.59 0.50 14.93
CA ILE A 10 9.06 -0.65 14.14
C ILE A 10 8.22 -1.89 14.46
N LYS A 11 7.90 -2.11 15.73
CA LYS A 11 7.08 -3.24 16.17
C LYS A 11 5.64 -3.14 15.69
N GLU A 12 5.00 -2.00 15.87
CA GLU A 12 3.59 -1.80 15.54
C GLU A 12 3.32 -1.78 14.03
N HIS A 13 4.20 -1.13 13.26
CA HIS A 13 3.96 -0.94 11.82
C HIS A 13 4.56 -2.04 10.94
N PHE A 14 5.60 -2.71 11.41
CA PHE A 14 6.29 -3.74 10.61
C PHE A 14 6.24 -5.13 11.26
N GLY A 15 5.72 -5.24 12.48
CA GLY A 15 5.73 -6.51 13.22
C GLY A 15 7.12 -7.00 13.59
N LEU A 16 8.16 -6.16 13.42
CA LEU A 16 9.56 -6.51 13.64
C LEU A 16 10.00 -6.13 15.04
N GLN A 17 10.77 -7.02 15.68
CA GLN A 17 11.38 -6.69 16.97
C GLN A 17 12.63 -5.83 16.76
N ALA A 18 12.65 -4.66 17.39
CA ALA A 18 13.79 -3.77 17.39
C ALA A 18 14.27 -3.51 18.84
N VAL A 19 15.58 -3.54 19.00
CA VAL A 19 16.25 -3.14 20.24
C VAL A 19 17.03 -1.87 19.95
N VAL A 20 16.92 -0.88 20.83
CA VAL A 20 17.66 0.39 20.72
C VAL A 20 18.22 0.73 22.10
N GLN A 21 19.52 0.92 22.17
CA GLN A 21 20.24 1.26 23.42
C GLN A 21 21.36 2.25 23.14
N PRO A 22 21.74 3.11 24.06
CA PRO A 22 22.85 4.05 23.87
C PRO A 22 24.13 3.32 23.46
N ALA A 23 24.86 3.87 22.48
CA ALA A 23 26.15 3.34 22.10
C ALA A 23 27.17 3.44 23.26
N SER A 24 28.13 2.53 23.33
CA SER A 24 29.09 2.49 24.42
C SER A 24 29.98 3.76 24.43
N LYS A 25 30.28 4.27 25.62
CA LYS A 25 31.17 5.44 25.78
C LYS A 25 32.53 5.23 25.11
N GLY A 26 33.05 4.00 25.11
CA GLY A 26 34.33 3.66 24.48
C GLY A 26 34.30 3.83 22.96
N GLU A 27 33.21 3.44 22.31
CA GLU A 27 33.04 3.60 20.86
C GLU A 27 32.81 5.08 20.49
N ILE A 28 31.97 5.78 21.26
CA ILE A 28 31.72 7.21 21.07
C ILE A 28 33.01 8.02 21.19
N ASN A 29 33.89 7.68 22.14
CA ASN A 29 35.17 8.41 22.35
C ASN A 29 36.13 8.33 21.16
N ARG A 30 36.05 7.29 20.36
CA ARG A 30 36.87 7.11 19.14
C ARG A 30 36.40 7.95 17.95
N LEU A 31 35.23 8.55 18.03
CA LEU A 31 34.65 9.32 16.92
C LEU A 31 35.25 10.70 16.81
N PRO A 32 35.43 11.21 15.58
CA PRO A 32 35.70 12.62 15.34
C PRO A 32 34.65 13.54 15.95
N LEU A 33 35.06 14.74 16.39
CA LEU A 33 34.17 15.71 17.05
C LEU A 33 32.93 16.06 16.22
N TYR A 34 33.09 16.20 14.91
CA TYR A 34 31.96 16.55 14.02
C TYR A 34 30.89 15.49 13.95
N LEU A 35 31.22 14.20 14.12
CA LEU A 35 30.22 13.12 14.19
C LEU A 35 29.51 13.11 15.55
N LYS A 36 30.25 13.41 16.63
CA LYS A 36 29.64 13.53 17.98
C LYS A 36 28.66 14.71 18.08
N GLY A 37 28.97 15.82 17.39
CA GLY A 37 28.13 17.01 17.38
C GLY A 37 26.85 16.83 16.59
N ASN A 38 26.90 16.11 15.48
CA ASN A 38 25.77 15.98 14.56
C ASN A 38 24.77 14.87 14.93
N PHE A 39 25.21 13.84 15.69
CA PHE A 39 24.39 12.64 15.90
C PHE A 39 24.30 12.23 17.38
N GLY A 40 23.12 11.81 17.78
CA GLY A 40 22.90 10.90 18.90
C GLY A 40 23.08 9.47 18.41
N LEU A 41 23.98 8.69 19.02
CA LEU A 41 24.33 7.35 18.54
C LEU A 41 23.80 6.26 19.47
N PHE A 42 23.12 5.30 18.85
CA PHE A 42 22.54 4.17 19.55
C PHE A 42 22.82 2.89 18.77
N THR A 43 23.15 1.84 19.49
CA THR A 43 23.33 0.51 18.91
C THR A 43 22.12 -0.35 19.21
N GLY A 44 21.87 -1.34 18.38
CA GLY A 44 20.76 -2.25 18.57
C GLY A 44 20.65 -3.28 17.49
N ASN A 45 19.46 -3.81 17.32
CA ASN A 45 19.20 -4.76 16.23
C ASN A 45 17.76 -4.61 15.73
N ILE A 46 17.53 -5.13 14.53
CA ILE A 46 16.21 -5.43 13.98
C ILE A 46 16.20 -6.92 13.66
N GLU A 47 15.29 -7.68 14.25
CA GLU A 47 15.22 -9.14 14.09
C GLU A 47 16.61 -9.82 14.30
N GLY A 48 17.32 -9.41 15.35
CA GLY A 48 18.64 -9.94 15.67
C GLY A 48 19.80 -9.43 14.81
N ARG A 49 19.56 -8.63 13.77
CA ARG A 49 20.60 -8.04 12.91
C ARG A 49 21.08 -6.73 13.49
N PRO A 50 22.39 -6.56 13.70
CA PRO A 50 22.92 -5.37 14.32
C PRO A 50 22.72 -4.13 13.44
N VAL A 51 22.35 -3.01 14.06
CA VAL A 51 22.12 -1.71 13.40
C VAL A 51 22.63 -0.60 14.29
N LEU A 52 23.29 0.40 13.68
CA LEU A 52 23.61 1.69 14.31
C LEU A 52 22.50 2.69 13.96
N TRP A 53 21.82 3.19 14.96
CA TRP A 53 20.87 4.28 14.83
C TRP A 53 21.58 5.60 15.07
N ALA A 54 21.56 6.48 14.08
CA ALA A 54 22.18 7.79 14.13
C ALA A 54 21.08 8.87 14.10
N GLU A 55 20.65 9.30 15.29
CA GLU A 55 19.69 10.38 15.47
C GLU A 55 20.30 11.70 15.03
N VAL A 56 19.70 12.34 14.05
CA VAL A 56 20.15 13.63 13.52
C VAL A 56 19.66 14.72 14.46
N ARG A 57 20.59 15.50 15.04
CA ARG A 57 20.24 16.60 15.93
C ARG A 57 19.67 17.78 15.15
N GLU A 58 18.73 18.50 15.74
CA GLU A 58 18.07 19.67 15.12
C GLU A 58 19.06 20.76 14.67
N GLU A 59 20.13 20.95 15.43
CA GLU A 59 21.18 21.94 15.14
C GLU A 59 22.16 21.50 14.04
N ALA A 60 22.06 20.25 13.57
CA ALA A 60 22.99 19.72 12.59
C ALA A 60 22.56 20.11 11.17
N GLU A 61 23.31 21.03 10.55
CA GLU A 61 23.20 21.32 9.11
C GLU A 61 23.67 20.13 8.27
N VAL A 62 22.85 19.10 8.13
CA VAL A 62 23.17 17.90 7.37
C VAL A 62 22.49 17.88 6.02
N THR A 63 23.30 17.84 4.97
CA THR A 63 22.82 17.62 3.60
C THR A 63 22.86 16.11 3.26
N PRO A 64 22.04 15.62 2.31
CA PRO A 64 22.09 14.22 1.87
C PRO A 64 23.48 13.74 1.44
N ASP A 65 24.30 14.62 0.85
CA ASP A 65 25.69 14.32 0.46
C ASP A 65 26.61 14.14 1.67
N ARG A 66 26.42 14.97 2.71
CA ARG A 66 27.15 14.83 3.97
C ARG A 66 26.74 13.57 4.72
N LEU A 67 25.43 13.26 4.77
CA LEU A 67 24.93 12.05 5.41
C LEU A 67 25.47 10.78 4.76
N GLU A 68 25.55 10.73 3.43
CA GLU A 68 26.16 9.61 2.72
C GLU A 68 27.63 9.40 3.14
N LYS A 69 28.44 10.47 3.18
CA LYS A 69 29.85 10.41 3.60
C LYS A 69 29.99 10.03 5.08
N GLN A 70 29.19 10.66 5.94
CA GLN A 70 29.23 10.41 7.39
C GLN A 70 28.73 9.01 7.73
N GLY A 71 27.73 8.50 7.02
CA GLY A 71 27.25 7.12 7.12
C GLY A 71 28.34 6.09 6.79
N ARG A 72 29.12 6.32 5.73
CA ARG A 72 30.29 5.47 5.41
C ARG A 72 31.33 5.48 6.52
N SER A 73 31.61 6.66 7.10
CA SER A 73 32.57 6.80 8.22
C SER A 73 32.06 6.06 9.47
N LEU A 74 30.79 6.23 9.82
CA LEU A 74 30.16 5.51 10.95
C LEU A 74 30.16 4.00 10.72
N LYS A 75 29.81 3.54 9.51
CA LYS A 75 29.84 2.11 9.15
C LYS A 75 31.24 1.51 9.28
N GLY A 76 32.28 2.27 8.91
CA GLY A 76 33.68 1.85 9.05
C GLY A 76 34.12 1.70 10.51
N ILE A 77 33.56 2.50 11.43
CA ILE A 77 33.91 2.48 12.86
C ILE A 77 33.12 1.44 13.65
N PHE A 78 31.82 1.33 13.38
CA PHE A 78 30.92 0.42 14.13
C PHE A 78 30.74 -0.93 13.45
N HIS A 79 31.19 -1.11 12.22
CA HIS A 79 31.08 -2.34 11.44
C HIS A 79 29.66 -2.90 11.31
N MET A 80 28.65 -2.02 11.30
CA MET A 80 27.23 -2.36 11.14
C MET A 80 26.53 -1.35 10.24
N PRO A 81 25.37 -1.71 9.65
CA PRO A 81 24.53 -0.79 8.89
C PRO A 81 24.14 0.44 9.72
N VAL A 82 24.11 1.61 9.06
CA VAL A 82 23.77 2.89 9.70
C VAL A 82 22.43 3.36 9.19
N VAL A 83 21.49 3.61 10.11
CA VAL A 83 20.18 4.17 9.81
C VAL A 83 20.06 5.54 10.47
N PHE A 84 19.86 6.57 9.67
CA PHE A 84 19.64 7.91 10.19
C PHE A 84 18.20 8.08 10.67
N VAL A 85 18.04 8.59 11.89
CA VAL A 85 16.75 8.85 12.52
C VAL A 85 16.48 10.34 12.49
N PHE A 86 15.35 10.75 11.91
CA PHE A 86 14.94 12.15 11.78
C PHE A 86 13.61 12.40 12.47
N ASP A 87 13.46 13.56 13.07
CA ASP A 87 12.16 14.08 13.47
C ASP A 87 11.39 14.58 12.25
N HIS A 88 12.07 15.26 11.35
CA HIS A 88 11.51 15.78 10.12
C HIS A 88 12.47 15.64 8.95
N VAL A 89 11.94 15.25 7.78
CA VAL A 89 12.68 15.21 6.51
C VAL A 89 11.83 15.83 5.42
N ASP A 90 12.35 16.84 4.76
CA ASP A 90 11.70 17.48 3.63
C ASP A 90 11.60 16.54 2.42
N ALA A 91 10.58 16.75 1.56
CA ALA A 91 10.34 15.92 0.38
C ALA A 91 11.58 15.85 -0.54
N TRP A 92 12.28 16.98 -0.77
CA TRP A 92 13.48 17.01 -1.59
C TRP A 92 14.66 16.26 -0.97
N GLN A 93 14.84 16.36 0.37
CA GLN A 93 15.89 15.63 1.10
C GLN A 93 15.61 14.12 1.01
N ARG A 94 14.37 13.71 1.22
CA ARG A 94 13.91 12.34 1.14
C ARG A 94 14.20 11.72 -0.22
N LYS A 95 13.82 12.42 -1.31
CA LYS A 95 14.10 12.02 -2.70
C LYS A 95 15.61 11.79 -2.90
N ARG A 96 16.43 12.65 -2.35
CA ARG A 96 17.88 12.59 -2.50
C ARG A 96 18.53 11.49 -1.67
N LEU A 97 18.05 11.25 -0.43
CA LEU A 97 18.49 10.15 0.43
C LEU A 97 18.20 8.79 -0.22
N ILE A 98 16.98 8.61 -0.78
CA ILE A 98 16.58 7.40 -1.51
C ILE A 98 17.48 7.20 -2.74
N GLY A 99 17.68 8.23 -3.56
CA GLY A 99 18.55 8.17 -4.75
C GLY A 99 20.00 7.78 -4.43
N LYS A 100 20.49 8.14 -3.24
CA LYS A 100 21.82 7.78 -2.74
C LYS A 100 21.87 6.47 -1.95
N LYS A 101 20.73 5.78 -1.82
CA LYS A 101 20.59 4.57 -1.01
C LYS A 101 21.04 4.74 0.44
N VAL A 102 20.85 5.93 1.01
CA VAL A 102 21.11 6.21 2.41
C VAL A 102 19.92 5.76 3.22
N ALA A 103 20.14 4.84 4.17
CA ALA A 103 19.09 4.35 5.04
C ALA A 103 18.65 5.41 6.04
N PHE A 104 17.34 5.63 6.17
CA PHE A 104 16.77 6.56 7.13
C PHE A 104 15.41 6.12 7.62
N ILE A 105 14.99 6.68 8.75
CA ILE A 105 13.67 6.54 9.32
C ILE A 105 13.17 7.87 9.84
N GLN A 106 11.96 8.22 9.53
CA GLN A 106 11.15 9.22 10.19
C GLN A 106 9.97 8.47 10.84
N PRO A 107 9.95 8.31 12.17
CA PRO A 107 8.88 7.58 12.85
C PRO A 107 7.50 8.08 12.43
N TYR A 108 6.57 7.16 12.26
CA TYR A 108 5.17 7.38 11.85
C TYR A 108 4.96 8.02 10.45
N LYS A 109 6.06 8.24 9.67
CA LYS A 109 5.95 8.78 8.32
C LYS A 109 6.62 7.92 7.26
N GLN A 110 7.89 7.53 7.46
CA GLN A 110 8.62 6.75 6.46
C GLN A 110 9.78 5.98 7.05
N LEU A 111 9.95 4.76 6.57
CA LEU A 111 11.12 3.90 6.78
C LEU A 111 11.73 3.55 5.42
N TYR A 112 13.04 3.75 5.29
CA TYR A 112 13.81 3.33 4.13
C TYR A 112 15.14 2.72 4.57
N ILE A 113 15.23 1.39 4.53
CA ILE A 113 16.44 0.64 4.86
C ILE A 113 16.73 -0.34 3.71
N PRO A 114 17.41 0.11 2.64
CA PRO A 114 17.58 -0.68 1.42
C PRO A 114 18.33 -1.99 1.67
N GLU A 115 19.27 -2.03 2.61
CA GLU A 115 20.03 -3.24 2.96
C GLU A 115 19.13 -4.31 3.63
N MET A 116 18.05 -3.90 4.31
CA MET A 116 17.10 -4.82 4.95
C MET A 116 15.93 -5.22 4.04
N LEU A 117 15.55 -4.39 3.07
CA LEU A 117 14.50 -4.73 2.09
C LEU A 117 14.88 -5.95 1.25
N ILE A 118 16.16 -6.13 0.93
CA ILE A 118 16.67 -7.32 0.22
C ILE A 118 16.54 -8.56 1.10
N ASP A 119 16.80 -8.43 2.38
CA ASP A 119 16.74 -9.53 3.35
C ASP A 119 15.30 -9.83 3.82
N LEU A 120 14.44 -8.84 3.92
CA LEU A 120 13.00 -9.04 4.19
C LEU A 120 12.32 -9.84 3.07
N ASN A 121 12.71 -9.63 1.82
CA ASN A 121 12.27 -10.47 0.72
C ASN A 121 12.75 -11.94 0.89
N ASN A 122 13.92 -12.16 1.43
CA ASN A 122 14.44 -13.50 1.72
C ASN A 122 13.81 -14.10 2.99
N VAL A 123 13.54 -13.31 4.01
CA VAL A 123 12.85 -13.76 5.25
C VAL A 123 11.40 -14.10 4.96
N LEU A 124 10.70 -13.29 4.16
CA LEU A 124 9.34 -13.61 3.70
C LEU A 124 9.31 -14.85 2.79
N SER A 125 10.41 -15.14 2.08
CA SER A 125 10.52 -16.36 1.28
C SER A 125 10.99 -17.59 2.08
N SER A 126 11.69 -17.42 3.22
CA SER A 126 12.22 -18.51 4.07
C SER A 126 11.32 -18.87 5.26
N ASN A 127 10.52 -17.93 5.78
CA ASN A 127 9.52 -18.20 6.80
C ASN A 127 8.13 -18.42 6.18
N LYS A 128 8.03 -19.36 5.27
CA LYS A 128 6.78 -20.05 5.01
C LYS A 128 6.51 -21.05 6.15
N GLN A 129 6.30 -20.58 7.37
CA GLN A 129 5.25 -21.22 8.16
C GLN A 129 3.94 -20.88 7.44
N PRO A 130 3.09 -21.87 7.14
CA PRO A 130 1.78 -21.58 6.62
C PRO A 130 1.04 -20.82 7.72
N LEU A 131 1.01 -19.48 7.67
CA LEU A 131 -0.16 -18.74 8.08
C LEU A 131 -1.29 -19.50 7.39
N GLU A 132 -2.25 -19.99 8.16
CA GLU A 132 -3.49 -20.49 7.61
C GLU A 132 -3.87 -19.52 6.49
N LYS A 133 -3.82 -20.01 5.24
CA LYS A 133 -4.15 -19.19 4.08
C LYS A 133 -5.58 -18.79 4.31
N LYS A 134 -5.79 -17.57 4.78
CA LYS A 134 -7.12 -16.99 4.81
C LYS A 134 -7.60 -17.13 3.36
N GLU A 135 -8.52 -18.02 3.12
CA GLU A 135 -9.04 -18.22 1.78
C GLU A 135 -9.69 -16.90 1.39
N LEU A 136 -9.14 -16.24 0.38
CA LEU A 136 -9.63 -14.97 -0.13
C LEU A 136 -10.29 -15.23 -1.48
N LEU A 137 -11.28 -14.44 -1.80
CA LEU A 137 -11.87 -14.44 -3.13
C LEU A 137 -10.83 -14.03 -4.18
N SER A 138 -10.87 -14.72 -5.32
CA SER A 138 -10.09 -14.29 -6.47
C SER A 138 -10.55 -12.91 -6.95
N TYR A 139 -9.67 -12.13 -7.54
CA TYR A 139 -10.03 -10.78 -8.00
C TYR A 139 -11.16 -10.75 -9.03
N PRO A 140 -11.31 -11.70 -9.97
CA PRO A 140 -12.49 -11.76 -10.82
C PRO A 140 -13.79 -11.97 -10.03
N THR A 141 -13.76 -12.81 -9.00
CA THR A 141 -14.92 -13.07 -8.14
C THR A 141 -15.24 -11.86 -7.28
N GLN A 142 -14.22 -11.22 -6.70
CA GLN A 142 -14.38 -9.95 -5.98
C GLN A 142 -14.98 -8.87 -6.88
N CYS A 143 -14.46 -8.68 -8.09
CA CYS A 143 -14.98 -7.72 -9.05
C CYS A 143 -16.46 -7.99 -9.39
N ALA A 144 -16.84 -9.24 -9.66
CA ALA A 144 -18.23 -9.61 -9.92
C ALA A 144 -19.16 -9.31 -8.73
N LEU A 145 -18.70 -9.62 -7.52
CA LEU A 145 -19.46 -9.34 -6.29
C LEU A 145 -19.64 -7.83 -6.08
N LEU A 146 -18.57 -7.05 -6.24
CA LEU A 146 -18.63 -5.59 -6.10
C LEU A 146 -19.53 -4.95 -7.18
N TYR A 147 -19.49 -5.48 -8.41
CA TYR A 147 -20.39 -5.06 -9.48
C TYR A 147 -21.85 -5.32 -9.11
N HIS A 148 -22.17 -6.52 -8.63
CA HIS A 148 -23.51 -6.89 -8.16
C HIS A 148 -24.03 -5.98 -7.05
N LEU A 149 -23.15 -5.57 -6.13
CA LEU A 149 -23.54 -4.78 -4.96
C LEU A 149 -23.78 -3.31 -5.27
N GLN A 150 -23.12 -2.72 -6.27
CA GLN A 150 -23.12 -1.26 -6.44
C GLN A 150 -23.46 -0.78 -7.86
N LYS A 151 -23.58 -1.66 -8.84
CA LYS A 151 -23.92 -1.29 -10.23
C LYS A 151 -25.24 -1.88 -10.66
N GLU A 152 -25.23 -3.13 -10.99
CA GLU A 152 -26.40 -3.84 -11.48
C GLU A 152 -26.45 -5.25 -10.91
N SER A 153 -27.62 -5.67 -10.45
CA SER A 153 -27.78 -7.01 -9.91
C SER A 153 -27.45 -8.09 -10.94
N LEU A 154 -26.60 -9.02 -10.54
CA LEU A 154 -26.29 -10.24 -11.29
C LEU A 154 -27.21 -11.40 -10.92
N GLU A 155 -28.16 -11.19 -10.00
CA GLU A 155 -29.17 -12.15 -9.59
C GLU A 155 -29.98 -12.64 -10.79
N GLY A 156 -30.08 -13.96 -10.97
CA GLY A 156 -30.87 -14.59 -12.04
C GLY A 156 -30.32 -14.38 -13.46
N LYS A 157 -29.16 -13.70 -13.63
CA LYS A 157 -28.56 -13.52 -14.95
C LYS A 157 -27.83 -14.78 -15.41
N ALA A 158 -28.03 -15.15 -16.69
CA ALA A 158 -27.31 -16.22 -17.32
C ALA A 158 -25.78 -15.95 -17.34
N PHE A 159 -24.96 -16.99 -17.18
CA PHE A 159 -23.51 -16.86 -17.17
C PHE A 159 -22.92 -16.16 -18.40
N GLN A 160 -23.57 -16.33 -19.55
CA GLN A 160 -23.14 -15.64 -20.77
C GLN A 160 -23.38 -14.13 -20.68
N ALA A 161 -24.52 -13.69 -20.17
CA ALA A 161 -24.81 -12.28 -19.95
C ALA A 161 -23.83 -11.67 -18.91
N ILE A 162 -23.52 -12.40 -17.83
CA ILE A 162 -22.51 -11.96 -16.85
C ILE A 162 -21.12 -11.84 -17.50
N ALA A 163 -20.77 -12.76 -18.39
CA ALA A 163 -19.49 -12.72 -19.10
C ALA A 163 -19.36 -11.46 -19.99
N GLU A 164 -20.42 -11.09 -20.68
CA GLU A 164 -20.50 -9.88 -21.50
C GLU A 164 -20.42 -8.61 -20.65
N ILE A 165 -21.19 -8.53 -19.56
CA ILE A 165 -21.22 -7.39 -18.62
C ILE A 165 -19.85 -7.13 -18.01
N LEU A 166 -19.17 -8.19 -17.53
CA LEU A 166 -17.91 -8.07 -16.82
C LEU A 166 -16.67 -8.14 -17.74
N HIS A 167 -16.86 -8.28 -19.04
CA HIS A 167 -15.80 -8.50 -20.02
C HIS A 167 -14.89 -9.70 -19.68
N TYR A 168 -15.49 -10.78 -19.15
CA TYR A 168 -14.82 -12.04 -18.84
C TYR A 168 -15.20 -13.15 -19.80
N SER A 169 -14.40 -14.21 -19.82
CA SER A 169 -14.78 -15.43 -20.55
C SER A 169 -15.86 -16.22 -19.78
N ALA A 170 -16.69 -16.99 -20.49
CA ALA A 170 -17.68 -17.88 -19.87
C ALA A 170 -17.04 -18.86 -18.88
N MET A 171 -15.79 -19.30 -19.15
CA MET A 171 -15.02 -20.15 -18.23
C MET A 171 -14.68 -19.40 -16.93
N THR A 172 -14.36 -18.11 -17.00
CA THR A 172 -14.10 -17.28 -15.83
C THR A 172 -15.36 -17.13 -14.99
N VAL A 173 -16.52 -16.86 -15.61
CA VAL A 173 -17.81 -16.78 -14.90
C VAL A 173 -18.17 -18.11 -14.21
N THR A 174 -17.91 -19.23 -14.88
CA THR A 174 -18.10 -20.55 -14.24
C THR A 174 -17.22 -20.74 -13.00
N ARG A 175 -15.99 -20.19 -13.00
CA ARG A 175 -15.10 -20.23 -11.82
C ARG A 175 -15.60 -19.28 -10.73
N ILE A 176 -16.05 -18.08 -11.10
CA ILE A 176 -16.67 -17.12 -10.18
C ILE A 176 -17.83 -17.77 -9.43
N ALA A 177 -18.77 -18.39 -10.16
CA ALA A 177 -19.92 -19.04 -9.56
C ALA A 177 -19.54 -20.16 -8.58
N LYS A 178 -18.56 -21.00 -8.96
CA LYS A 178 -18.03 -22.06 -8.07
C LYS A 178 -17.40 -21.49 -6.81
N GLU A 179 -16.65 -20.42 -6.95
CA GLU A 179 -15.96 -19.78 -5.84
C GLU A 179 -16.97 -19.11 -4.89
N LEU A 180 -17.95 -18.38 -5.42
CA LEU A 180 -19.05 -17.82 -4.61
C LEU A 180 -19.79 -18.89 -3.82
N ALA A 181 -20.04 -20.06 -4.42
CA ALA A 181 -20.68 -21.18 -3.74
C ALA A 181 -19.81 -21.78 -2.60
N VAL A 182 -18.50 -21.89 -2.81
CA VAL A 182 -17.56 -22.33 -1.74
C VAL A 182 -17.60 -21.40 -0.54
N PHE A 183 -17.66 -20.08 -0.78
CA PHE A 183 -17.75 -19.08 0.28
C PHE A 183 -19.20 -18.84 0.77
N GLN A 184 -20.18 -19.60 0.27
CA GLN A 184 -21.59 -19.48 0.62
C GLN A 184 -22.14 -18.05 0.41
N LEU A 185 -21.72 -17.39 -0.65
CA LEU A 185 -22.15 -16.04 -1.00
C LEU A 185 -23.24 -16.05 -2.09
N ALA A 186 -23.18 -17.05 -2.98
CA ALA A 186 -24.19 -17.29 -4.00
C ALA A 186 -24.17 -18.76 -4.45
N GLU A 187 -25.25 -19.23 -5.03
CA GLU A 187 -25.38 -20.54 -5.63
C GLU A 187 -25.54 -20.43 -7.15
N ALA A 188 -25.12 -21.47 -7.87
CA ALA A 188 -25.39 -21.59 -9.28
C ALA A 188 -26.68 -22.37 -9.51
N GLY A 189 -27.59 -21.81 -10.28
CA GLY A 189 -28.84 -22.49 -10.65
C GLY A 189 -28.57 -23.80 -11.39
N SER A 190 -29.47 -24.78 -11.20
CA SER A 190 -29.38 -26.14 -11.78
C SER A 190 -30.04 -26.27 -13.15
N GLY A 191 -30.53 -25.15 -13.75
CA GLY A 191 -31.24 -25.11 -15.03
C GLY A 191 -30.38 -25.38 -16.27
N LYS A 192 -31.00 -25.43 -17.45
CA LYS A 192 -30.31 -25.50 -18.76
C LYS A 192 -29.39 -24.29 -18.98
N GLU A 193 -29.82 -23.13 -18.56
CA GLU A 193 -29.03 -21.93 -18.47
C GLU A 193 -28.63 -21.71 -17.00
N LYS A 194 -27.34 -21.71 -16.73
CA LYS A 194 -26.85 -21.48 -15.38
C LYS A 194 -26.92 -20.00 -15.08
N ASP A 195 -27.47 -19.66 -13.96
CA ASP A 195 -27.61 -18.32 -13.40
C ASP A 195 -26.98 -18.25 -12.00
N LEU A 196 -26.91 -17.06 -11.41
CA LEU A 196 -26.46 -16.84 -10.04
C LEU A 196 -27.66 -16.47 -9.15
N SER A 197 -27.71 -17.08 -7.97
CA SER A 197 -28.62 -16.70 -6.90
C SER A 197 -27.84 -16.39 -5.64
N PHE A 198 -28.00 -15.19 -5.09
CA PHE A 198 -27.26 -14.72 -3.92
C PHE A 198 -28.05 -14.98 -2.63
N ASP A 199 -27.37 -15.51 -1.62
CA ASP A 199 -27.99 -15.83 -0.31
C ASP A 199 -28.49 -14.60 0.44
N GLN A 200 -27.80 -13.48 0.28
CA GLN A 200 -28.08 -12.21 0.96
C GLN A 200 -28.03 -11.05 -0.04
N LYS A 201 -28.52 -9.89 0.37
CA LYS A 201 -28.55 -8.69 -0.47
C LYS A 201 -27.90 -7.49 0.24
N GLY A 202 -27.44 -6.56 -0.55
CA GLY A 202 -26.95 -5.26 -0.08
C GLY A 202 -25.92 -5.38 1.03
N LYS A 203 -26.11 -4.62 2.10
CA LYS A 203 -25.19 -4.52 3.24
C LYS A 203 -24.91 -5.87 3.93
N ASP A 204 -25.88 -6.77 3.98
CA ASP A 204 -25.69 -8.07 4.63
C ASP A 204 -24.75 -8.96 3.79
N LEU A 205 -24.90 -8.95 2.47
CA LEU A 205 -24.00 -9.64 1.56
C LEU A 205 -22.58 -9.04 1.63
N TRP A 206 -22.46 -7.71 1.68
CA TRP A 206 -21.18 -7.03 1.89
C TRP A 206 -20.50 -7.47 3.17
N ASN A 207 -21.20 -7.42 4.31
CA ASN A 207 -20.66 -7.79 5.61
C ASN A 207 -20.22 -9.27 5.66
N LYS A 208 -20.98 -10.17 5.02
CA LYS A 208 -20.64 -11.59 4.92
C LYS A 208 -19.37 -11.81 4.07
N ALA A 209 -19.23 -11.06 2.99
CA ALA A 209 -18.12 -11.19 2.05
C ALA A 209 -16.82 -10.49 2.53
N LEU A 210 -16.93 -9.39 3.29
CA LEU A 210 -15.80 -8.53 3.67
C LEU A 210 -14.58 -9.27 4.24
N PRO A 211 -14.72 -10.32 5.08
CA PRO A 211 -13.57 -11.08 5.57
C PRO A 211 -12.76 -11.78 4.48
N PHE A 212 -13.33 -12.01 3.30
CA PHE A 212 -12.75 -12.72 2.18
C PHE A 212 -12.29 -11.79 1.06
N LEU A 213 -12.52 -10.49 1.20
CA LEU A 213 -12.12 -9.47 0.22
C LEU A 213 -10.69 -8.96 0.50
N SER A 214 -10.04 -8.53 -0.55
CA SER A 214 -8.67 -8.00 -0.50
C SER A 214 -8.55 -6.65 -1.20
N THR A 215 -7.45 -5.94 -0.95
CA THR A 215 -7.18 -4.69 -1.67
C THR A 215 -7.12 -4.93 -3.19
N PRO A 216 -7.76 -4.07 -4.00
CA PRO A 216 -7.66 -4.16 -5.46
C PRO A 216 -6.27 -3.80 -5.98
N VAL A 217 -5.45 -3.11 -5.20
CA VAL A 217 -4.15 -2.60 -5.60
C VAL A 217 -3.16 -3.74 -5.78
N LYS A 218 -2.65 -3.90 -6.99
CA LYS A 218 -1.64 -4.90 -7.35
C LYS A 218 -0.23 -4.37 -7.25
N GLU A 219 -0.01 -3.18 -7.81
CA GLU A 219 1.29 -2.54 -7.90
C GLU A 219 1.12 -1.03 -7.72
N ILE A 220 2.14 -0.41 -7.13
CA ILE A 220 2.22 1.04 -7.00
C ILE A 220 3.40 1.53 -7.83
N TRP A 221 3.15 2.60 -8.58
CA TRP A 221 4.12 3.34 -9.36
C TRP A 221 4.01 4.82 -9.05
N PHE A 222 5.02 5.58 -9.44
CA PHE A 222 5.06 7.03 -9.27
C PHE A 222 5.49 7.70 -10.57
N CYS A 223 5.02 8.92 -10.81
CA CYS A 223 5.47 9.80 -11.89
C CYS A 223 5.60 11.24 -11.39
N ASP A 224 6.35 12.06 -12.15
CA ASP A 224 6.69 13.44 -11.72
C ASP A 224 5.76 14.50 -12.37
N GLU A 225 4.88 14.12 -13.29
CA GLU A 225 4.01 15.05 -13.99
C GLU A 225 2.56 14.60 -13.88
N ASN A 226 1.64 15.56 -13.81
CA ASN A 226 0.21 15.27 -13.81
C ASN A 226 -0.20 14.64 -15.14
N ILE A 227 -0.98 13.58 -15.04
CA ILE A 227 -1.45 12.82 -16.21
C ILE A 227 -2.96 12.98 -16.29
N SER A 228 -3.44 13.44 -17.44
CA SER A 228 -4.87 13.43 -17.77
C SER A 228 -5.12 12.36 -18.82
N ASP A 229 -5.79 11.29 -18.43
CA ASP A 229 -6.22 10.22 -19.32
C ASP A 229 -7.52 9.61 -18.81
N GLU A 230 -8.42 9.27 -19.72
CA GLU A 230 -9.75 8.74 -19.41
C GLU A 230 -9.75 7.39 -18.66
N HIS A 231 -8.63 6.68 -18.71
CA HIS A 231 -8.46 5.41 -17.99
C HIS A 231 -7.92 5.56 -16.55
N LEU A 232 -7.59 6.79 -16.15
CA LEU A 232 -7.07 7.10 -14.82
C LEU A 232 -8.21 7.67 -13.97
N LEU A 233 -8.55 6.97 -12.90
CA LEU A 233 -9.51 7.45 -11.91
C LEU A 233 -8.78 7.89 -10.65
N GLU A 234 -9.20 8.98 -10.06
CA GLU A 234 -8.70 9.42 -8.76
C GLU A 234 -8.96 8.32 -7.71
N SER A 235 -7.97 8.07 -6.88
CA SER A 235 -7.98 7.00 -5.86
C SER A 235 -7.41 7.48 -4.53
N GLY A 236 -7.35 6.59 -3.56
CA GLY A 236 -6.76 6.91 -2.27
C GLY A 236 -7.47 8.05 -1.54
N GLY A 237 -6.70 8.90 -0.87
CA GLY A 237 -7.25 10.00 -0.08
C GLY A 237 -7.95 11.07 -0.92
N PHE A 238 -7.58 11.27 -2.18
CA PHE A 238 -8.27 12.18 -3.09
C PHE A 238 -9.68 11.69 -3.42
N ALA A 239 -9.84 10.41 -3.75
CA ALA A 239 -11.17 9.86 -3.96
C ALA A 239 -12.01 9.86 -2.67
N LEU A 240 -11.38 9.72 -1.50
CA LEU A 240 -12.08 9.76 -0.22
C LEU A 240 -12.58 11.17 0.13
N ASP A 241 -11.87 12.22 -0.28
CA ASP A 241 -12.31 13.62 -0.14
C ASP A 241 -13.65 13.88 -0.84
N GLU A 242 -13.85 13.36 -2.04
CA GLU A 242 -15.13 13.47 -2.77
C GLU A 242 -16.32 12.83 -2.01
N TYR A 243 -16.05 11.87 -1.14
CA TYR A 243 -17.09 11.12 -0.41
C TYR A 243 -17.17 11.47 1.07
N SER A 244 -16.30 12.34 1.58
CA SER A 244 -16.20 12.65 3.00
C SER A 244 -15.79 14.11 3.24
N MET A 245 -15.72 14.53 4.50
CA MET A 245 -15.23 15.86 4.90
C MET A 245 -13.71 15.85 5.18
N LEU A 246 -13.01 14.81 4.76
CA LEU A 246 -11.57 14.67 4.98
C LEU A 246 -10.80 15.43 3.91
N SER A 247 -9.95 16.38 4.31
CA SER A 247 -9.09 17.09 3.36
C SER A 247 -8.19 16.13 2.58
N PRO A 248 -8.00 16.35 1.26
CA PRO A 248 -7.17 15.49 0.44
C PRO A 248 -5.71 15.53 0.91
N PRO A 249 -4.94 14.45 0.70
CA PRO A 249 -3.50 14.44 0.97
C PRO A 249 -2.73 15.27 -0.04
N ASP A 250 -1.47 15.61 0.26
CA ASP A 250 -0.59 16.38 -0.65
C ASP A 250 -0.29 15.65 -1.97
N MET A 251 -0.33 14.32 -1.96
CA MET A 251 0.00 13.49 -3.13
C MET A 251 -1.26 12.96 -3.80
N MET A 252 -1.51 13.35 -5.03
CA MET A 252 -2.59 12.84 -5.85
C MET A 252 -2.36 11.37 -6.23
N SER A 253 -3.41 10.56 -6.18
CA SER A 253 -3.36 9.15 -6.48
C SER A 253 -4.36 8.79 -7.57
N TYR A 254 -3.93 7.95 -8.52
CA TYR A 254 -4.77 7.44 -9.60
C TYR A 254 -4.80 5.91 -9.57
N ALA A 255 -5.96 5.33 -9.85
CA ALA A 255 -6.14 3.92 -10.11
C ALA A 255 -6.29 3.66 -11.61
N VAL A 256 -5.74 2.56 -12.08
CA VAL A 256 -5.80 2.16 -13.48
C VAL A 256 -5.81 0.64 -13.62
N GLY A 257 -6.56 0.13 -14.58
CA GLY A 257 -6.55 -1.28 -14.94
C GLY A 257 -5.21 -1.70 -15.56
N LYS A 258 -4.85 -2.97 -15.42
CA LYS A 258 -3.56 -3.53 -15.88
C LYS A 258 -3.30 -3.30 -17.38
N GLU A 259 -4.32 -3.45 -18.22
CA GLU A 259 -4.17 -3.32 -19.66
C GLU A 259 -4.00 -1.86 -20.08
N ALA A 260 -4.83 -0.97 -19.54
CA ALA A 260 -4.69 0.47 -19.74
C ALA A 260 -3.32 0.98 -19.26
N PHE A 261 -2.84 0.54 -18.09
CA PHE A 261 -1.50 0.89 -17.62
C PHE A 261 -0.39 0.45 -18.59
N ARG A 262 -0.49 -0.74 -19.17
CA ARG A 262 0.49 -1.22 -20.16
C ARG A 262 0.47 -0.37 -21.41
N SER A 263 -0.71 0.00 -21.89
CA SER A 263 -0.88 0.86 -23.06
C SER A 263 -0.32 2.26 -22.82
N LEU A 264 -0.65 2.89 -21.69
CA LEU A 264 -0.13 4.21 -21.32
C LEU A 264 1.40 4.22 -21.22
N LYS A 265 1.96 3.16 -20.60
CA LYS A 265 3.40 2.99 -20.51
C LYS A 265 4.07 2.81 -21.87
N ALA A 266 3.50 1.99 -22.74
CA ALA A 266 4.00 1.76 -24.11
C ALA A 266 3.95 3.02 -24.98
N LEU A 267 2.93 3.87 -24.80
CA LEU A 267 2.77 5.14 -25.47
C LEU A 267 3.61 6.28 -24.89
N GLY A 268 4.38 6.02 -23.82
CA GLY A 268 5.18 7.05 -23.15
C GLY A 268 4.36 8.12 -22.43
N ARG A 269 3.07 7.86 -22.14
CA ARG A 269 2.19 8.81 -21.47
C ARG A 269 2.37 8.88 -19.95
N LEU A 270 3.27 8.07 -19.40
CA LEU A 270 3.60 8.04 -17.97
C LEU A 270 5.05 8.53 -17.78
N PRO A 271 5.28 9.86 -17.70
CA PRO A 271 6.61 10.43 -17.67
C PRO A 271 7.37 10.04 -16.39
N ARG A 272 8.63 9.66 -16.55
CA ARG A 272 9.55 9.29 -15.47
C ARG A 272 9.00 8.22 -14.51
N LEU A 273 8.19 7.31 -15.04
CA LEU A 273 7.57 6.23 -14.29
C LEU A 273 8.61 5.39 -13.53
N ASN A 274 8.44 5.29 -12.21
CA ASN A 274 9.32 4.50 -11.33
C ASN A 274 8.54 3.94 -10.14
N LYS A 275 9.17 3.06 -9.33
CA LYS A 275 8.54 2.40 -8.17
C LYS A 275 8.89 3.04 -6.82
N GLN A 276 9.59 4.14 -6.79
CA GLN A 276 10.17 4.64 -5.54
C GLN A 276 9.64 6.00 -5.10
N TYR A 277 9.42 6.94 -6.04
CA TYR A 277 9.01 8.31 -5.71
C TYR A 277 8.41 9.03 -6.91
N GLY A 278 7.68 10.11 -6.66
CA GLY A 278 7.09 11.03 -7.64
C GLY A 278 6.07 11.92 -6.98
N ASP A 279 5.58 12.88 -7.73
CA ASP A 279 4.57 13.82 -7.25
C ASP A 279 3.16 13.23 -7.35
N PHE A 280 3.00 12.21 -8.21
CA PHE A 280 1.75 11.49 -8.44
C PHE A 280 1.94 9.99 -8.23
N LYS A 281 0.96 9.37 -7.57
CA LYS A 281 0.90 7.93 -7.31
C LYS A 281 -0.03 7.26 -8.32
N ILE A 282 0.40 6.15 -8.91
CA ILE A 282 -0.40 5.34 -9.83
C ILE A 282 -0.56 3.95 -9.22
N GLU A 283 -1.78 3.58 -8.95
CA GLU A 283 -2.18 2.26 -8.45
C GLU A 283 -2.65 1.39 -9.61
N VAL A 284 -1.88 0.38 -9.96
CA VAL A 284 -2.33 -0.62 -10.94
C VAL A 284 -3.20 -1.63 -10.22
N TRP A 285 -4.46 -1.74 -10.61
CA TRP A 285 -5.41 -2.61 -9.96
C TRP A 285 -5.49 -3.99 -10.63
N HIS A 286 -5.98 -4.98 -9.89
CA HIS A 286 -6.19 -6.35 -10.37
C HIS A 286 -7.35 -6.47 -11.37
N TYR A 287 -8.32 -5.58 -11.31
CA TYR A 287 -9.45 -5.43 -12.24
C TYR A 287 -9.55 -3.98 -12.71
N ASP A 288 -10.28 -3.76 -13.80
CA ASP A 288 -10.45 -2.42 -14.34
C ASP A 288 -11.37 -1.58 -13.42
N PRO A 289 -10.86 -0.46 -12.85
CA PRO A 289 -11.67 0.40 -11.99
C PRO A 289 -12.84 1.06 -12.75
N LEU A 290 -12.74 1.29 -14.06
CA LEU A 290 -13.81 1.85 -14.86
C LEU A 290 -15.06 0.97 -14.91
N LEU A 291 -14.89 -0.34 -14.82
CA LEU A 291 -16.00 -1.30 -14.81
C LEU A 291 -16.94 -1.07 -13.61
N LEU A 292 -16.37 -0.71 -12.46
CA LEU A 292 -17.12 -0.48 -11.21
C LEU A 292 -17.51 0.97 -11.01
N SER A 293 -16.72 1.93 -11.48
CA SER A 293 -17.01 3.37 -11.33
C SER A 293 -17.96 3.90 -12.41
N GLY A 294 -17.83 3.43 -13.63
CA GLY A 294 -18.59 3.89 -14.80
C GLY A 294 -17.79 4.88 -15.68
N PRO A 295 -18.22 5.05 -16.93
CA PRO A 295 -17.44 5.76 -17.96
C PRO A 295 -17.27 7.27 -17.67
N ASP A 296 -18.20 7.89 -16.97
CA ASP A 296 -18.17 9.33 -16.69
C ASP A 296 -17.60 9.66 -15.29
N SER A 297 -17.18 8.65 -14.54
CA SER A 297 -16.64 8.86 -13.20
C SER A 297 -15.20 9.36 -13.27
N LYS A 298 -14.87 10.32 -12.42
CA LYS A 298 -13.49 10.78 -12.19
C LYS A 298 -12.82 10.04 -11.04
N VAL A 299 -13.59 9.42 -10.18
CA VAL A 299 -13.12 8.74 -8.97
C VAL A 299 -13.48 7.25 -9.01
N VAL A 300 -12.73 6.45 -8.28
CA VAL A 300 -12.99 5.01 -8.13
C VAL A 300 -14.27 4.75 -7.34
N ASP A 301 -14.85 3.59 -7.53
CA ASP A 301 -16.04 3.15 -6.79
C ASP A 301 -15.81 3.05 -5.28
N LYS A 302 -16.88 3.26 -4.51
CA LYS A 302 -16.84 3.33 -3.03
C LYS A 302 -16.32 2.05 -2.37
N LEU A 303 -16.73 0.88 -2.85
CA LEU A 303 -16.36 -0.39 -2.21
C LEU A 303 -14.90 -0.76 -2.48
N SER A 304 -14.41 -0.56 -3.70
CA SER A 304 -12.99 -0.74 -4.01
C SER A 304 -12.11 0.29 -3.29
N LEU A 305 -12.58 1.53 -3.16
CA LEU A 305 -11.90 2.56 -2.37
C LEU A 305 -11.76 2.12 -0.90
N TYR A 306 -12.85 1.65 -0.30
CA TYR A 306 -12.82 1.09 1.06
C TYR A 306 -11.75 -0.01 1.18
N LEU A 307 -11.75 -0.99 0.28
CA LEU A 307 -10.82 -2.11 0.30
C LEU A 307 -9.35 -1.67 0.08
N SER A 308 -9.12 -0.58 -0.63
CA SER A 308 -7.76 -0.05 -0.86
C SER A 308 -7.19 0.69 0.35
N LEU A 309 -8.05 1.24 1.22
CA LEU A 309 -7.67 2.09 2.34
C LEU A 309 -7.87 1.45 3.71
N GLN A 310 -8.65 0.37 3.85
CA GLN A 310 -9.04 -0.22 5.13
C GLN A 310 -7.87 -0.69 6.03
N GLN A 311 -6.68 -0.87 5.44
CA GLN A 311 -5.47 -1.27 6.18
C GLN A 311 -4.60 -0.09 6.61
N GLN A 312 -5.03 1.15 6.37
CA GLN A 312 -4.32 2.32 6.84
C GLN A 312 -4.52 2.51 8.35
N ASN A 313 -3.49 3.04 9.02
CA ASN A 313 -3.51 3.25 10.48
C ASN A 313 -3.96 4.68 10.88
N ASP A 314 -4.44 5.49 9.94
CA ASP A 314 -4.98 6.84 10.24
C ASP A 314 -6.44 6.71 10.68
N GLU A 315 -6.72 7.02 11.95
CA GLU A 315 -8.07 6.94 12.54
C GLU A 315 -9.09 7.82 11.80
N ARG A 316 -8.66 8.96 11.24
CA ARG A 316 -9.53 9.85 10.47
C ARG A 316 -9.95 9.20 9.16
N VAL A 317 -9.01 8.49 8.49
CA VAL A 317 -9.31 7.72 7.28
C VAL A 317 -10.29 6.60 7.61
N LEU A 318 -10.07 5.85 8.70
CA LEU A 318 -10.96 4.77 9.13
C LEU A 318 -12.36 5.27 9.47
N ALA A 319 -12.48 6.43 10.12
CA ALA A 319 -13.77 7.08 10.39
C ALA A 319 -14.48 7.47 9.08
N ALA A 320 -13.78 8.12 8.15
CA ALA A 320 -14.31 8.49 6.85
C ALA A 320 -14.74 7.28 6.01
N LEU A 321 -14.00 6.16 6.07
CA LEU A 321 -14.41 4.90 5.43
C LEU A 321 -15.68 4.31 6.04
N SER A 322 -15.87 4.44 7.34
CA SER A 322 -17.09 4.00 8.01
C SER A 322 -18.30 4.84 7.57
N GLU A 323 -18.12 6.14 7.42
CA GLU A 323 -19.14 7.04 6.86
C GLU A 323 -19.43 6.70 5.41
N LEU A 324 -18.40 6.47 4.59
CA LEU A 324 -18.51 6.09 3.18
C LEU A 324 -19.44 4.88 2.99
N ILE A 325 -19.24 3.81 3.77
CA ILE A 325 -20.07 2.61 3.71
C ILE A 325 -21.54 2.92 4.06
N ASN A 326 -21.79 3.85 4.98
CA ASN A 326 -23.15 4.24 5.37
C ASN A 326 -23.85 5.10 4.31
N THR A 327 -23.12 5.71 3.36
CA THR A 327 -23.70 6.47 2.23
C THR A 327 -24.05 5.60 1.02
N ILE A 328 -23.76 4.31 1.05
CA ILE A 328 -24.08 3.42 -0.07
C ILE A 328 -25.56 3.07 -0.03
N GLU A 329 -26.25 3.30 -1.14
CA GLU A 329 -27.59 2.80 -1.39
C GLU A 329 -27.46 1.35 -1.87
N TRP A 330 -27.84 0.41 -0.99
CA TRP A 330 -27.64 -1.03 -1.19
C TRP A 330 -28.76 -1.69 -1.98
#